data_1a18f2df1535616f7936f595c21175b9
#
_entry.id   1a18f2df1535616f7936f595c21175b9
#
_cell.length_a   1.000
_cell.length_b   1.000
_cell.length_c   1.000
_cell.angle_alpha   90.00
_cell.angle_beta   90.00
_cell.angle_gamma   90.00
#
_symmetry.space_group_name_H-M   'P 1'
#
loop_
_entity.id
_entity.type
_entity.pdbx_description
1 polymer ?
#
loop_
_entity_poly.entity_id
_entity_poly.type
_entity_poly.pdbx_seq_one_letter_code
_entity_poly.pdbx_strand_id
1 'polypeptide(L)'
;MAVSNEVTIQGAGIVGMALALSLAKARFRVTLVGDLNPPAQADVRAYAINHAGKATLQAVGAWPEDPRVATPVRQMRVFGDAQGCVQFDAPQGDDLTWIVDVPAVIQRLQDAVRAQPKITVADHAPERKPGSLWVISEGRGTTARAMAGFSVQSVSYPHHAVATRVRMAQPHAGTAWQWFDGNRILGLLPMDGPDGRDMAVVWSQDGAQAQAWRNASPEALGQAISEASHHVMGQAEVIAPVATWPLVLSRADRWVAPGVALIGDTAHTVHPLAGQGLNLGLGDVAELTRVLSERESWRAVGDHRLLRRYERARAVPTLSMQTATDALFLAFASRLPLVGTLRNVGMQWFDRMGSVKQWAMAQARRTEANPASPI
;
A
#
# COMPACT_ATOMS: atom_id res chain seq x y z
N MET A 1 -31.37 13.12 22.69
CA MET A 1 -31.09 13.08 21.24
C MET A 1 -30.37 11.80 20.92
N ALA A 2 -30.77 11.06 19.88
CA ALA A 2 -30.03 9.87 19.45
C ALA A 2 -28.62 10.28 19.00
N VAL A 3 -27.60 9.57 19.47
CA VAL A 3 -26.21 9.81 19.10
C VAL A 3 -26.03 9.47 17.62
N SER A 4 -25.44 10.38 16.84
CA SER A 4 -25.26 10.16 15.39
C SER A 4 -24.35 8.95 15.12
N ASN A 5 -24.82 8.03 14.25
CA ASN A 5 -24.08 6.88 13.73
C ASN A 5 -23.80 7.06 12.22
N GLU A 6 -23.89 8.29 11.72
CA GLU A 6 -23.72 8.59 10.29
C GLU A 6 -22.27 8.91 9.98
N VAL A 7 -21.72 8.21 9.01
CA VAL A 7 -20.35 8.41 8.51
C VAL A 7 -20.40 8.67 7.01
N THR A 8 -19.84 9.79 6.58
CA THR A 8 -19.61 10.08 5.17
C THR A 8 -18.15 9.81 4.84
N ILE A 9 -17.88 9.01 3.82
CA ILE A 9 -16.54 8.69 3.34
C ILE A 9 -16.40 9.29 1.95
N GLN A 10 -15.47 10.21 1.78
CA GLN A 10 -15.16 10.83 0.52
C GLN A 10 -13.93 10.20 -0.11
N GLY A 11 -14.12 9.50 -1.23
CA GLY A 11 -13.13 8.74 -1.96
C GLY A 11 -13.47 7.25 -2.04
N ALA A 12 -13.85 6.78 -3.23
CA ALA A 12 -14.23 5.39 -3.53
C ALA A 12 -13.05 4.53 -4.02
N GLY A 13 -11.82 4.80 -3.53
CA GLY A 13 -10.66 3.92 -3.72
C GLY A 13 -10.69 2.70 -2.79
N ILE A 14 -9.67 1.83 -2.87
CA ILE A 14 -9.58 0.60 -2.07
C ILE A 14 -9.79 0.88 -0.57
N VAL A 15 -9.11 1.89 -0.02
CA VAL A 15 -9.17 2.23 1.42
C VAL A 15 -10.56 2.74 1.81
N GLY A 16 -11.14 3.64 0.99
CA GLY A 16 -12.48 4.19 1.25
C GLY A 16 -13.58 3.14 1.18
N MET A 17 -13.56 2.27 0.16
CA MET A 17 -14.51 1.18 0.02
C MET A 17 -14.36 0.13 1.14
N ALA A 18 -13.12 -0.22 1.51
CA ALA A 18 -12.87 -1.14 2.61
C ALA A 18 -13.38 -0.57 3.95
N LEU A 19 -13.18 0.74 4.20
CA LEU A 19 -13.74 1.39 5.39
C LEU A 19 -15.27 1.40 5.36
N ALA A 20 -15.88 1.74 4.21
CA ALA A 20 -17.33 1.76 4.07
C ALA A 20 -17.96 0.40 4.42
N LEU A 21 -17.38 -0.68 3.88
CA LEU A 21 -17.81 -2.06 4.17
C LEU A 21 -17.60 -2.44 5.64
N SER A 22 -16.44 -2.11 6.21
CA SER A 22 -16.13 -2.38 7.61
C SER A 22 -17.12 -1.70 8.56
N LEU A 23 -17.40 -0.43 8.33
CA LEU A 23 -18.35 0.33 9.13
C LEU A 23 -19.80 -0.12 8.94
N ALA A 24 -20.20 -0.47 7.71
CA ALA A 24 -21.55 -1.03 7.45
C ALA A 24 -21.75 -2.36 8.18
N LYS A 25 -20.74 -3.24 8.22
CA LYS A 25 -20.76 -4.48 9.04
C LYS A 25 -20.85 -4.17 10.54
N ALA A 26 -20.18 -3.13 11.01
CA ALA A 26 -20.26 -2.63 12.38
C ALA A 26 -21.56 -1.83 12.67
N ARG A 27 -22.55 -1.87 11.78
CA ARG A 27 -23.90 -1.28 11.88
C ARG A 27 -23.95 0.24 11.83
N PHE A 28 -22.92 0.90 11.29
CA PHE A 28 -22.99 2.33 10.95
C PHE A 28 -23.80 2.56 9.67
N ARG A 29 -24.37 3.76 9.54
CA ARG A 29 -24.95 4.26 8.28
C ARG A 29 -23.84 4.96 7.52
N VAL A 30 -23.52 4.49 6.32
CA VAL A 30 -22.38 4.98 5.54
C VAL A 30 -22.89 5.63 4.26
N THR A 31 -22.43 6.84 3.99
CA THR A 31 -22.49 7.45 2.65
C THR A 31 -21.09 7.41 2.06
N LEU A 32 -20.91 6.70 0.96
CA LEU A 32 -19.68 6.64 0.19
C LEU A 32 -19.78 7.60 -1.00
N VAL A 33 -18.90 8.60 -1.03
CA VAL A 33 -18.87 9.62 -2.09
C VAL A 33 -17.77 9.29 -3.07
N GLY A 34 -18.10 9.09 -4.33
CA GLY A 34 -17.17 8.81 -5.42
C GLY A 34 -17.74 7.86 -6.46
N ASP A 35 -17.01 7.75 -7.56
CA ASP A 35 -17.39 6.90 -8.68
C ASP A 35 -16.99 5.43 -8.43
N LEU A 36 -17.95 4.53 -8.64
CA LEU A 36 -17.75 3.08 -8.62
C LEU A 36 -17.61 2.47 -10.02
N ASN A 37 -17.47 3.29 -11.05
CA ASN A 37 -17.20 2.77 -12.39
C ASN A 37 -15.71 2.40 -12.54
N PRO A 38 -15.38 1.41 -13.36
CA PRO A 38 -13.99 1.09 -13.64
C PRO A 38 -13.30 2.29 -14.30
N PRO A 39 -12.02 2.53 -14.00
CA PRO A 39 -11.27 3.59 -14.66
C PRO A 39 -11.20 3.37 -16.17
N ALA A 40 -11.25 4.47 -16.94
CA ALA A 40 -11.20 4.43 -18.39
C ALA A 40 -9.87 3.87 -18.95
N GLN A 41 -8.80 3.88 -18.16
CA GLN A 41 -7.49 3.35 -18.53
C GLN A 41 -7.20 2.07 -17.75
N ALA A 42 -6.50 1.13 -18.41
CA ALA A 42 -6.04 -0.10 -17.78
C ALA A 42 -5.11 0.22 -16.60
N ASP A 43 -5.45 -0.27 -15.42
CA ASP A 43 -4.63 -0.13 -14.23
C ASP A 43 -3.64 -1.31 -14.18
N VAL A 44 -2.36 -1.02 -14.32
CA VAL A 44 -1.28 -2.03 -14.32
C VAL A 44 -0.71 -2.28 -12.94
N ARG A 45 -1.19 -1.54 -11.93
CA ARG A 45 -0.63 -1.62 -10.57
C ARG A 45 -0.88 -2.98 -9.94
N ALA A 46 0.11 -3.39 -9.17
CA ALA A 46 0.02 -4.51 -8.25
C ALA A 46 0.55 -4.06 -6.88
N TYR A 47 -0.01 -4.60 -5.81
CA TYR A 47 0.42 -4.29 -4.45
C TYR A 47 0.76 -5.56 -3.68
N ALA A 48 1.84 -5.47 -2.89
CA ALA A 48 2.15 -6.48 -1.88
C ALA A 48 1.27 -6.25 -0.66
N ILE A 49 0.40 -7.21 -0.34
CA ILE A 49 -0.51 -7.15 0.81
C ILE A 49 0.01 -8.08 1.91
N ASN A 50 0.26 -7.52 3.09
CA ASN A 50 0.67 -8.28 4.26
C ASN A 50 -0.50 -8.99 4.93
N HIS A 51 -0.23 -9.78 5.98
CA HIS A 51 -1.24 -10.57 6.70
C HIS A 51 -2.37 -9.70 7.29
N ALA A 52 -2.03 -8.53 7.85
CA ALA A 52 -3.02 -7.61 8.41
C ALA A 52 -3.93 -7.01 7.33
N GLY A 53 -3.34 -6.59 6.20
CA GLY A 53 -4.11 -6.10 5.04
C GLY A 53 -5.02 -7.17 4.45
N LYS A 54 -4.52 -8.43 4.32
CA LYS A 54 -5.32 -9.58 3.91
C LYS A 54 -6.50 -9.79 4.85
N ALA A 55 -6.26 -9.83 6.16
CA ALA A 55 -7.31 -10.00 7.16
C ALA A 55 -8.39 -8.90 7.06
N THR A 56 -7.98 -7.65 6.83
CA THR A 56 -8.91 -6.53 6.63
C THR A 56 -9.78 -6.74 5.39
N LEU A 57 -9.18 -7.13 4.25
CA LEU A 57 -9.93 -7.40 3.00
C LEU A 57 -10.81 -8.65 3.12
N GLN A 58 -10.36 -9.69 3.81
CA GLN A 58 -11.18 -10.88 4.11
C GLN A 58 -12.38 -10.53 4.99
N ALA A 59 -12.17 -9.73 6.02
CA ALA A 59 -13.24 -9.29 6.92
C ALA A 59 -14.38 -8.57 6.18
N VAL A 60 -14.08 -7.87 5.09
CA VAL A 60 -15.09 -7.20 4.24
C VAL A 60 -15.58 -8.03 3.06
N GLY A 61 -15.05 -9.25 2.86
CA GLY A 61 -15.42 -10.15 1.76
C GLY A 61 -14.82 -9.77 0.41
N ALA A 62 -13.74 -8.97 0.42
CA ALA A 62 -13.10 -8.47 -0.80
C ALA A 62 -11.74 -9.12 -1.13
N TRP A 63 -11.30 -10.06 -0.31
CA TRP A 63 -10.08 -10.81 -0.59
C TRP A 63 -10.28 -11.76 -1.78
N PRO A 64 -9.40 -11.73 -2.82
CA PRO A 64 -9.45 -12.71 -3.89
C PRO A 64 -8.86 -14.05 -3.43
N GLU A 65 -9.66 -15.11 -3.50
CA GLU A 65 -9.21 -16.46 -3.11
C GLU A 65 -8.42 -17.17 -4.23
N ASP A 66 -8.54 -16.70 -5.47
CA ASP A 66 -7.78 -17.23 -6.62
C ASP A 66 -6.30 -16.82 -6.51
N PRO A 67 -5.36 -17.76 -6.39
CA PRO A 67 -3.93 -17.47 -6.29
C PRO A 67 -3.35 -16.79 -7.55
N ARG A 68 -4.06 -16.83 -8.68
CA ARG A 68 -3.69 -16.08 -9.88
C ARG A 68 -3.95 -14.57 -9.74
N VAL A 69 -4.87 -14.18 -8.86
CA VAL A 69 -5.21 -12.78 -8.57
C VAL A 69 -4.50 -12.27 -7.31
N ALA A 70 -4.29 -13.14 -6.32
CA ALA A 70 -3.52 -12.88 -5.12
C ALA A 70 -2.37 -13.89 -5.03
N THR A 71 -1.30 -13.66 -5.76
CA THR A 71 -0.17 -14.57 -5.86
C THR A 71 0.63 -14.60 -4.56
N PRO A 72 0.80 -15.76 -3.91
CA PRO A 72 1.59 -15.87 -2.70
C PRO A 72 3.08 -15.66 -2.96
N VAL A 73 3.74 -14.91 -2.09
CA VAL A 73 5.18 -14.70 -2.09
C VAL A 73 5.79 -15.54 -0.99
N ARG A 74 6.58 -16.53 -1.36
CA ARG A 74 7.27 -17.42 -0.43
C ARG A 74 8.71 -17.02 -0.18
N GLN A 75 9.31 -16.33 -1.15
CA GLN A 75 10.68 -15.83 -1.06
C GLN A 75 10.75 -14.38 -1.51
N MET A 76 11.65 -13.62 -0.91
CA MET A 76 12.01 -12.30 -1.38
C MET A 76 13.53 -12.18 -1.41
N ARG A 77 14.07 -11.78 -2.54
CA ARG A 77 15.51 -11.58 -2.76
C ARG A 77 15.79 -10.12 -3.04
N VAL A 78 16.66 -9.53 -2.24
CA VAL A 78 17.03 -8.12 -2.31
C VAL A 78 18.52 -8.01 -2.58
N PHE A 79 18.87 -7.38 -3.69
CA PHE A 79 20.27 -7.18 -4.13
C PHE A 79 20.65 -5.71 -3.97
N GLY A 80 21.85 -5.50 -3.44
CA GLY A 80 22.51 -4.19 -3.44
C GLY A 80 23.32 -3.98 -4.74
N ASP A 81 23.94 -2.81 -4.85
CA ASP A 81 24.76 -2.40 -6.00
C ASP A 81 26.15 -3.08 -6.08
N ALA A 82 26.53 -3.84 -5.08
CA ALA A 82 27.69 -4.74 -5.12
C ALA A 82 27.24 -6.17 -4.83
N GLN A 83 28.03 -7.03 -4.28
CA GLN A 83 27.70 -8.44 -4.03
C GLN A 83 26.76 -8.69 -2.83
N GLY A 84 26.10 -7.65 -2.30
CA GLY A 84 25.17 -7.80 -1.17
C GLY A 84 23.83 -8.40 -1.62
N CYS A 85 23.45 -9.53 -1.04
CA CYS A 85 22.12 -10.12 -1.21
C CYS A 85 21.53 -10.46 0.16
N VAL A 86 20.27 -10.12 0.37
CA VAL A 86 19.49 -10.56 1.52
C VAL A 86 18.31 -11.39 1.00
N GLN A 87 18.16 -12.58 1.54
CA GLN A 87 17.07 -13.48 1.21
C GLN A 87 16.12 -13.62 2.41
N PHE A 88 14.85 -13.45 2.16
CA PHE A 88 13.77 -13.73 3.12
C PHE A 88 12.98 -14.94 2.60
N ASP A 89 12.80 -15.92 3.48
CA ASP A 89 12.01 -17.11 3.19
C ASP A 89 10.80 -17.15 4.12
N ALA A 90 9.64 -17.53 3.60
CA ALA A 90 8.47 -17.76 4.42
C ALA A 90 8.71 -18.96 5.35
N PRO A 91 8.19 -18.95 6.59
CA PRO A 91 8.12 -20.16 7.40
C PRO A 91 7.36 -21.25 6.67
N GLN A 92 7.67 -22.50 6.99
CA GLN A 92 7.02 -23.65 6.38
C GLN A 92 5.50 -23.57 6.55
N GLY A 93 4.76 -23.68 5.44
CA GLY A 93 3.30 -23.63 5.43
C GLY A 93 2.69 -22.23 5.48
N ASP A 94 3.49 -21.16 5.33
CA ASP A 94 3.02 -19.78 5.33
C ASP A 94 3.61 -18.99 4.14
N ASP A 95 3.12 -17.77 3.93
CA ASP A 95 3.59 -16.85 2.91
C ASP A 95 4.15 -15.57 3.55
N LEU A 96 5.09 -14.88 2.90
CA LEU A 96 5.60 -13.58 3.36
C LEU A 96 4.55 -12.49 3.16
N THR A 97 3.92 -12.51 2.00
CA THR A 97 2.95 -11.50 1.53
C THR A 97 2.23 -12.08 0.29
N TRP A 98 1.28 -11.35 -0.24
CA TRP A 98 0.60 -11.69 -1.50
C TRP A 98 0.67 -10.50 -2.46
N ILE A 99 1.02 -10.75 -3.72
CA ILE A 99 0.91 -9.73 -4.75
C ILE A 99 -0.50 -9.78 -5.33
N VAL A 100 -1.23 -8.70 -5.19
CA VAL A 100 -2.61 -8.61 -5.65
C VAL A 100 -2.73 -7.76 -6.91
N ASP A 101 -3.55 -8.22 -7.82
CA ASP A 101 -3.98 -7.45 -8.98
C ASP A 101 -4.97 -6.35 -8.54
N VAL A 102 -4.57 -5.10 -8.68
CA VAL A 102 -5.35 -3.94 -8.18
C VAL A 102 -6.72 -3.85 -8.82
N PRO A 103 -6.90 -3.96 -10.16
CA PRO A 103 -8.21 -3.98 -10.79
C PRO A 103 -9.16 -5.02 -10.21
N ALA A 104 -8.68 -6.23 -9.96
CA ALA A 104 -9.50 -7.31 -9.43
C ALA A 104 -9.95 -7.06 -7.98
N VAL A 105 -9.08 -6.47 -7.15
CA VAL A 105 -9.45 -6.07 -5.77
C VAL A 105 -10.47 -4.92 -5.79
N ILE A 106 -10.28 -3.93 -6.67
CA ILE A 106 -11.22 -2.83 -6.84
C ILE A 106 -12.59 -3.36 -7.24
N GLN A 107 -12.65 -4.25 -8.24
CA GLN A 107 -13.92 -4.83 -8.71
C GLN A 107 -14.65 -5.57 -7.57
N ARG A 108 -13.95 -6.39 -6.79
CA ARG A 108 -14.54 -7.10 -5.64
C ARG A 108 -15.08 -6.15 -4.58
N LEU A 109 -14.35 -5.07 -4.29
CA LEU A 109 -14.81 -4.05 -3.35
C LEU A 109 -16.04 -3.31 -3.87
N GLN A 110 -16.06 -2.95 -5.16
CA GLN A 110 -17.21 -2.32 -5.81
C GLN A 110 -18.46 -3.21 -5.75
N ASP A 111 -18.31 -4.49 -6.05
CA ASP A 111 -19.41 -5.47 -6.00
C ASP A 111 -19.93 -5.64 -4.56
N ALA A 112 -19.02 -5.73 -3.59
CA ALA A 112 -19.39 -5.80 -2.18
C ALA A 112 -20.10 -4.53 -1.69
N VAL A 113 -19.65 -3.34 -2.13
CA VAL A 113 -20.31 -2.06 -1.81
C VAL A 113 -21.70 -2.00 -2.40
N ARG A 114 -21.88 -2.37 -3.67
CA ARG A 114 -23.20 -2.39 -4.33
C ARG A 114 -24.18 -3.37 -3.66
N ALA A 115 -23.67 -4.48 -3.14
CA ALA A 115 -24.48 -5.48 -2.43
C ALA A 115 -24.81 -5.10 -0.97
N GLN A 116 -24.20 -4.03 -0.42
CA GLN A 116 -24.37 -3.68 1.00
C GLN A 116 -25.47 -2.61 1.21
N PRO A 117 -26.66 -2.97 1.75
CA PRO A 117 -27.81 -2.07 1.84
C PRO A 117 -27.61 -0.89 2.82
N LYS A 118 -26.59 -0.95 3.70
CA LYS A 118 -26.25 0.12 4.65
C LYS A 118 -25.28 1.16 4.09
N ILE A 119 -24.84 0.98 2.85
CA ILE A 119 -24.00 1.93 2.15
C ILE A 119 -24.84 2.64 1.08
N THR A 120 -24.91 3.95 1.19
CA THR A 120 -25.48 4.81 0.13
C THR A 120 -24.31 5.36 -0.67
N VAL A 121 -24.30 5.10 -1.98
CA VAL A 121 -23.30 5.70 -2.89
C VAL A 121 -23.86 7.02 -3.41
N ALA A 122 -23.05 8.07 -3.41
CA ALA A 122 -23.43 9.41 -3.81
C ALA A 122 -22.31 10.10 -4.61
N ASP A 123 -22.69 10.99 -5.53
CA ASP A 123 -21.74 11.80 -6.31
C ASP A 123 -21.16 12.95 -5.49
N HIS A 124 -21.92 13.43 -4.51
CA HIS A 124 -21.55 14.57 -3.66
C HIS A 124 -21.76 14.26 -2.18
N ALA A 125 -20.89 14.83 -1.34
CA ALA A 125 -21.02 14.71 0.09
C ALA A 125 -22.32 15.40 0.58
N PRO A 126 -23.13 14.73 1.42
CA PRO A 126 -24.29 15.36 2.05
C PRO A 126 -23.86 16.46 3.02
N GLU A 127 -24.81 17.33 3.37
CA GLU A 127 -24.59 18.34 4.42
C GLU A 127 -24.18 17.67 5.73
N ARG A 128 -23.18 18.25 6.39
CA ARG A 128 -22.63 17.70 7.66
C ARG A 128 -23.60 17.95 8.79
N LYS A 129 -24.03 16.88 9.45
CA LYS A 129 -24.88 16.93 10.62
C LYS A 129 -24.03 17.01 11.91
N PRO A 130 -24.52 17.69 12.94
CA PRO A 130 -23.84 17.69 14.25
C PRO A 130 -23.58 16.26 14.75
N GLY A 131 -22.36 15.97 15.15
CA GLY A 131 -21.94 14.67 15.67
C GLY A 131 -21.69 13.60 14.60
N SER A 132 -21.95 13.86 13.32
CA SER A 132 -21.55 12.96 12.21
C SER A 132 -20.03 12.99 12.00
N LEU A 133 -19.52 11.98 11.32
CA LEU A 133 -18.11 11.87 10.92
C LEU A 133 -17.97 12.00 9.41
N TRP A 134 -17.05 12.82 8.97
CA TRP A 134 -16.59 12.91 7.60
C TRP A 134 -15.16 12.34 7.49
N VAL A 135 -15.00 11.28 6.70
CA VAL A 135 -13.70 10.66 6.45
C VAL A 135 -13.26 11.00 5.03
N ILE A 136 -12.05 11.52 4.87
CA ILE A 136 -11.47 11.86 3.57
C ILE A 136 -10.45 10.80 3.21
N SER A 137 -10.64 10.11 2.07
CA SER A 137 -9.83 9.01 1.54
C SER A 137 -9.60 9.10 0.02
N GLU A 138 -9.50 10.32 -0.53
CA GLU A 138 -9.35 10.58 -1.97
C GLU A 138 -7.90 10.41 -2.46
N GLY A 139 -7.00 9.95 -1.61
CA GLY A 139 -5.59 9.80 -1.96
C GLY A 139 -4.82 11.13 -1.91
N ARG A 140 -3.81 11.26 -2.78
CA ARG A 140 -2.94 12.44 -2.84
C ARG A 140 -3.64 13.57 -3.60
N GLY A 141 -3.35 14.84 -3.20
CA GLY A 141 -3.76 16.01 -3.99
C GLY A 141 -5.23 16.39 -3.89
N THR A 142 -5.97 15.89 -2.91
CA THR A 142 -7.37 16.25 -2.70
C THR A 142 -7.57 17.67 -2.18
N THR A 143 -8.52 18.40 -2.77
CA THR A 143 -8.96 19.71 -2.30
C THR A 143 -9.79 19.59 -1.00
N ALA A 144 -10.51 18.50 -0.80
CA ALA A 144 -11.34 18.26 0.38
C ALA A 144 -10.51 18.32 1.68
N ARG A 145 -9.28 17.81 1.67
CA ARG A 145 -8.36 17.90 2.80
C ARG A 145 -8.02 19.36 3.16
N ALA A 146 -7.68 20.18 2.16
CA ALA A 146 -7.39 21.60 2.35
C ALA A 146 -8.63 22.36 2.82
N MET A 147 -9.80 22.10 2.24
CA MET A 147 -11.09 22.69 2.65
C MET A 147 -11.45 22.33 4.10
N ALA A 148 -11.05 21.15 4.56
CA ALA A 148 -11.23 20.72 5.95
C ALA A 148 -10.18 21.32 6.92
N GLY A 149 -9.29 22.18 6.44
CA GLY A 149 -8.31 22.93 7.26
C GLY A 149 -7.07 22.11 7.64
N PHE A 150 -6.73 21.07 6.89
CA PHE A 150 -5.49 20.31 7.07
C PHE A 150 -4.40 20.81 6.15
N SER A 151 -3.20 21.00 6.70
CA SER A 151 -1.98 21.28 5.94
C SER A 151 -1.18 20.00 5.71
N VAL A 152 -0.36 20.01 4.67
CA VAL A 152 0.46 18.87 4.27
C VAL A 152 1.89 19.31 4.02
N GLN A 153 2.80 18.59 4.63
CA GLN A 153 4.20 18.63 4.26
C GLN A 153 4.43 17.57 3.17
N SER A 154 5.00 17.98 2.05
CA SER A 154 5.34 17.06 0.97
C SER A 154 6.77 17.29 0.50
N VAL A 155 7.47 16.18 0.24
CA VAL A 155 8.80 16.15 -0.35
C VAL A 155 8.70 15.37 -1.65
N SER A 156 9.00 16.03 -2.75
CA SER A 156 9.09 15.37 -4.05
C SER A 156 10.47 14.79 -4.23
N TYR A 157 10.55 13.51 -4.56
CA TYR A 157 11.80 12.89 -4.98
C TYR A 157 12.08 13.22 -6.45
N PRO A 158 13.35 13.28 -6.88
CA PRO A 158 13.69 13.48 -8.29
C PRO A 158 13.31 12.25 -9.15
N HIS A 159 12.78 11.20 -8.53
CA HIS A 159 12.44 9.92 -9.14
C HIS A 159 10.97 9.80 -9.48
N HIS A 160 10.71 9.06 -10.54
CA HIS A 160 9.38 8.59 -10.91
C HIS A 160 9.33 7.06 -10.83
N ALA A 161 8.17 6.52 -10.53
CA ALA A 161 7.90 5.10 -10.71
C ALA A 161 7.50 4.85 -12.16
N VAL A 162 8.10 3.82 -12.75
CA VAL A 162 7.67 3.19 -14.00
C VAL A 162 7.00 1.88 -13.61
N ALA A 163 5.78 1.65 -14.04
CA ALA A 163 5.08 0.39 -13.82
C ALA A 163 4.55 -0.18 -15.12
N THR A 164 4.67 -1.48 -15.24
CA THR A 164 4.13 -2.30 -16.33
C THR A 164 4.00 -3.75 -15.86
N ARG A 165 3.62 -4.63 -16.76
CA ARG A 165 3.67 -6.09 -16.56
C ARG A 165 4.54 -6.73 -17.62
N VAL A 166 5.29 -7.74 -17.21
CA VAL A 166 6.16 -8.51 -18.11
C VAL A 166 5.92 -9.99 -17.92
N ARG A 167 6.10 -10.74 -18.98
CA ARG A 167 6.23 -12.20 -18.95
C ARG A 167 7.69 -12.58 -19.05
N MET A 168 8.15 -13.36 -18.08
CA MET A 168 9.53 -13.83 -18.03
C MET A 168 9.70 -15.15 -18.74
N ALA A 169 10.91 -15.43 -19.22
CA ALA A 169 11.21 -16.70 -19.87
C ALA A 169 11.09 -17.90 -18.92
N GLN A 170 11.36 -17.69 -17.62
CA GLN A 170 11.28 -18.72 -16.58
C GLN A 170 10.20 -18.39 -15.54
N PRO A 171 9.58 -19.38 -14.88
CA PRO A 171 8.61 -19.18 -13.82
C PRO A 171 9.27 -18.55 -12.59
N HIS A 172 8.54 -17.67 -11.89
CA HIS A 172 9.03 -16.96 -10.70
C HIS A 172 9.03 -17.82 -9.42
N ALA A 173 8.35 -18.95 -9.40
CA ALA A 173 8.28 -19.88 -8.26
C ALA A 173 7.91 -19.19 -6.92
N GLY A 174 7.03 -18.20 -6.96
CA GLY A 174 6.60 -17.43 -5.78
C GLY A 174 7.69 -16.53 -5.19
N THR A 175 8.70 -16.15 -5.96
CA THR A 175 9.79 -15.26 -5.52
C THR A 175 9.55 -13.83 -5.99
N ALA A 176 9.62 -12.87 -5.07
CA ALA A 176 9.73 -11.44 -5.37
C ALA A 176 11.21 -11.03 -5.39
N TRP A 177 11.55 -10.15 -6.31
CA TRP A 177 12.91 -9.71 -6.53
C TRP A 177 13.02 -8.20 -6.44
N GLN A 178 14.10 -7.70 -5.85
CA GLN A 178 14.39 -6.27 -5.79
C GLN A 178 15.88 -6.01 -5.96
N TRP A 179 16.21 -5.08 -6.86
CA TRP A 179 17.58 -4.62 -7.10
C TRP A 179 17.70 -3.15 -6.79
N PHE A 180 18.72 -2.82 -6.03
CA PHE A 180 19.17 -1.46 -5.78
C PHE A 180 20.44 -1.23 -6.62
N ASP A 181 20.38 -0.33 -7.59
CA ASP A 181 21.49 0.04 -8.46
C ASP A 181 21.66 1.56 -8.41
N GLY A 182 22.55 2.03 -7.55
CA GLY A 182 22.70 3.45 -7.25
C GLY A 182 21.39 4.06 -6.77
N ASN A 183 20.84 5.00 -7.55
CA ASN A 183 19.56 5.64 -7.25
C ASN A 183 18.35 4.99 -7.94
N ARG A 184 18.55 3.88 -8.65
CA ARG A 184 17.48 3.12 -9.33
C ARG A 184 17.08 1.93 -8.49
N ILE A 185 15.80 1.61 -8.47
CA ILE A 185 15.29 0.48 -7.71
C ILE A 185 14.29 -0.25 -8.59
N LEU A 186 14.67 -1.47 -8.99
CA LEU A 186 13.80 -2.36 -9.76
C LEU A 186 13.17 -3.38 -8.81
N GLY A 187 11.84 -3.45 -8.80
CA GLY A 187 11.06 -4.51 -8.17
C GLY A 187 10.36 -5.36 -9.22
N LEU A 188 10.51 -6.67 -9.13
CA LEU A 188 9.74 -7.66 -9.88
C LEU A 188 8.88 -8.45 -8.89
N LEU A 189 7.58 -8.34 -9.04
CA LEU A 189 6.58 -8.89 -8.13
C LEU A 189 5.81 -10.02 -8.82
N PRO A 190 5.79 -11.25 -8.28
CA PRO A 190 5.16 -12.41 -8.91
C PRO A 190 3.66 -12.24 -9.05
N MET A 191 3.14 -12.57 -10.23
CA MET A 191 1.71 -12.58 -10.55
C MET A 191 1.32 -13.91 -11.22
N ASP A 192 0.04 -14.08 -11.51
CA ASP A 192 -0.51 -15.25 -12.21
C ASP A 192 -0.31 -16.60 -11.50
N GLY A 193 -0.28 -16.57 -10.16
CA GLY A 193 -0.15 -17.77 -9.34
C GLY A 193 1.29 -18.21 -9.10
N PRO A 194 1.49 -19.25 -8.28
CA PRO A 194 2.82 -19.62 -7.79
C PRO A 194 3.78 -20.16 -8.87
N ASP A 195 3.25 -20.71 -9.95
CA ASP A 195 4.03 -21.28 -11.06
C ASP A 195 4.00 -20.39 -12.30
N GLY A 196 3.46 -19.19 -12.19
CA GLY A 196 3.32 -18.23 -13.27
C GLY A 196 4.66 -17.64 -13.72
N ARG A 197 4.61 -16.96 -14.86
CA ARG A 197 5.75 -16.23 -15.44
C ARG A 197 5.51 -14.73 -15.49
N ASP A 198 4.30 -14.29 -15.19
CA ASP A 198 3.93 -12.88 -15.25
C ASP A 198 4.40 -12.17 -13.99
N MET A 199 5.02 -11.01 -14.17
CA MET A 199 5.55 -10.19 -13.10
C MET A 199 5.01 -8.75 -13.22
N ALA A 200 4.62 -8.15 -12.12
CA ALA A 200 4.45 -6.71 -12.08
C ALA A 200 5.82 -6.05 -11.87
N VAL A 201 6.09 -5.04 -12.66
CA VAL A 201 7.30 -4.23 -12.61
C VAL A 201 7.00 -2.93 -11.88
N VAL A 202 7.85 -2.58 -10.90
CA VAL A 202 7.90 -1.25 -10.29
C VAL A 202 9.35 -0.79 -10.34
N TRP A 203 9.64 0.18 -11.19
CA TRP A 203 10.99 0.66 -11.41
C TRP A 203 11.12 2.15 -11.07
N SER A 204 11.79 2.44 -9.96
CA SER A 204 12.10 3.81 -9.56
C SER A 204 13.30 4.31 -10.39
N GLN A 205 13.09 5.39 -11.12
CA GLN A 205 14.05 5.97 -12.04
C GLN A 205 14.06 7.50 -11.97
N ASP A 206 15.11 8.11 -12.45
CA ASP A 206 15.11 9.56 -12.75
C ASP A 206 13.92 9.94 -13.63
N GLY A 207 13.33 11.10 -13.40
CA GLY A 207 12.10 11.52 -14.08
C GLY A 207 12.22 11.57 -15.60
N ALA A 208 13.36 12.00 -16.13
CA ALA A 208 13.61 12.03 -17.58
C ALA A 208 13.67 10.62 -18.17
N GLN A 209 14.35 9.71 -17.47
CA GLN A 209 14.44 8.31 -17.89
C GLN A 209 13.09 7.60 -17.79
N ALA A 210 12.32 7.87 -16.75
CA ALA A 210 10.97 7.30 -16.61
C ALA A 210 10.06 7.72 -17.77
N GLN A 211 10.15 8.98 -18.20
CA GLN A 211 9.40 9.47 -19.35
C GLN A 211 9.89 8.85 -20.66
N ALA A 212 11.19 8.60 -20.79
CA ALA A 212 11.74 7.89 -21.95
C ALA A 212 11.17 6.45 -22.03
N TRP A 213 11.09 5.73 -20.92
CA TRP A 213 10.50 4.39 -20.89
C TRP A 213 9.01 4.36 -21.23
N ARG A 214 8.27 5.40 -20.85
CA ARG A 214 6.86 5.52 -21.25
C ARG A 214 6.66 5.54 -22.77
N ASN A 215 7.65 6.08 -23.51
CA ASN A 215 7.59 6.26 -24.96
C ASN A 215 8.44 5.24 -25.72
N ALA A 216 9.15 4.36 -25.00
CA ALA A 216 9.99 3.33 -25.61
C ALA A 216 9.15 2.19 -26.22
N SER A 217 9.74 1.43 -27.15
CA SER A 217 9.10 0.22 -27.63
C SER A 217 9.05 -0.85 -26.52
N PRO A 218 8.04 -1.75 -26.55
CA PRO A 218 7.96 -2.87 -25.62
C PRO A 218 9.23 -3.72 -25.57
N GLU A 219 9.86 -3.94 -26.73
CA GLU A 219 11.09 -4.73 -26.86
C GLU A 219 12.27 -4.04 -26.14
N ALA A 220 12.44 -2.74 -26.35
CA ALA A 220 13.52 -1.98 -25.71
C ALA A 220 13.36 -1.94 -24.18
N LEU A 221 12.14 -1.77 -23.69
CA LEU A 221 11.86 -1.81 -22.25
C LEU A 221 12.05 -3.22 -21.69
N GLY A 222 11.60 -4.27 -22.38
CA GLY A 222 11.79 -5.66 -21.99
C GLY A 222 13.27 -6.03 -21.88
N GLN A 223 14.09 -5.62 -22.86
CA GLN A 223 15.53 -5.79 -22.80
C GLN A 223 16.15 -5.08 -21.61
N ALA A 224 15.79 -3.81 -21.38
CA ALA A 224 16.31 -3.04 -20.25
C ALA A 224 15.94 -3.64 -18.88
N ILE A 225 14.73 -4.19 -18.74
CA ILE A 225 14.30 -4.91 -17.53
C ILE A 225 15.12 -6.21 -17.36
N SER A 226 15.34 -6.95 -18.45
CA SER A 226 16.15 -8.18 -18.42
C SER A 226 17.59 -7.89 -17.97
N GLU A 227 18.21 -6.84 -18.52
CA GLU A 227 19.56 -6.40 -18.15
C GLU A 227 19.61 -5.92 -16.68
N ALA A 228 18.66 -5.07 -16.25
CA ALA A 228 18.60 -4.55 -14.90
C ALA A 228 18.31 -5.63 -13.85
N SER A 229 17.67 -6.73 -14.22
CA SER A 229 17.46 -7.92 -13.40
C SER A 229 18.56 -8.97 -13.54
N HIS A 230 19.67 -8.65 -14.22
CA HIS A 230 20.79 -9.56 -14.50
C HIS A 230 20.34 -10.89 -15.14
N HIS A 231 19.30 -10.87 -15.97
CA HIS A 231 18.71 -12.03 -16.64
C HIS A 231 18.35 -13.20 -15.71
N VAL A 232 18.08 -12.91 -14.42
CA VAL A 232 17.85 -13.95 -13.40
C VAL A 232 16.68 -14.89 -13.72
N MET A 233 15.71 -14.43 -14.53
CA MET A 233 14.59 -15.23 -15.05
C MET A 233 14.54 -15.22 -16.59
N GLY A 234 15.67 -14.94 -17.25
CA GLY A 234 15.78 -14.85 -18.69
C GLY A 234 15.23 -13.54 -19.26
N GLN A 235 14.73 -13.59 -20.47
CA GLN A 235 14.19 -12.42 -21.17
C GLN A 235 12.82 -12.03 -20.64
N ALA A 236 12.56 -10.72 -20.59
CA ALA A 236 11.27 -10.13 -20.24
C ALA A 236 10.55 -9.65 -21.51
N GLU A 237 9.31 -10.05 -21.68
CA GLU A 237 8.37 -9.56 -22.69
C GLU A 237 7.38 -8.60 -21.99
N VAL A 238 7.25 -7.37 -22.48
CA VAL A 238 6.28 -6.41 -21.94
C VAL A 238 4.89 -6.77 -22.44
N ILE A 239 3.95 -7.05 -21.52
CA ILE A 239 2.59 -7.53 -21.82
C ILE A 239 1.49 -6.55 -21.42
N ALA A 240 1.85 -5.36 -20.93
CA ALA A 240 0.89 -4.34 -20.52
C ALA A 240 1.39 -2.92 -20.81
N PRO A 241 0.51 -1.92 -20.88
CA PRO A 241 0.91 -0.52 -21.02
C PRO A 241 1.86 -0.05 -19.93
N VAL A 242 2.67 0.96 -20.23
CA VAL A 242 3.57 1.60 -19.26
C VAL A 242 2.88 2.78 -18.59
N ALA A 243 2.83 2.76 -17.28
CA ALA A 243 2.37 3.89 -16.47
C ALA A 243 3.54 4.52 -15.71
N THR A 244 3.53 5.85 -15.57
CA THR A 244 4.54 6.57 -14.80
C THR A 244 3.92 7.61 -13.90
N TRP A 245 4.47 7.80 -12.70
CA TRP A 245 4.07 8.85 -11.76
C TRP A 245 5.22 9.31 -10.87
N PRO A 246 5.21 10.59 -10.44
CA PRO A 246 6.23 11.10 -9.55
C PRO A 246 6.17 10.42 -8.18
N LEU A 247 7.34 10.20 -7.57
CA LEU A 247 7.45 9.73 -6.21
C LEU A 247 7.40 10.91 -5.25
N VAL A 248 6.43 10.88 -4.35
CA VAL A 248 6.19 11.95 -3.38
C VAL A 248 5.96 11.33 -2.01
N LEU A 249 6.71 11.79 -1.04
CA LEU A 249 6.40 11.59 0.37
C LEU A 249 5.49 12.73 0.82
N SER A 250 4.38 12.42 1.47
CA SER A 250 3.52 13.45 2.04
C SER A 250 2.96 13.04 3.39
N ARG A 251 2.78 14.04 4.26
CA ARG A 251 2.21 13.83 5.58
C ARG A 251 1.35 15.03 5.96
N ALA A 252 0.11 14.76 6.40
CA ALA A 252 -0.72 15.78 7.00
C ALA A 252 -0.19 16.17 8.37
N ASP A 253 -0.34 17.44 8.74
CA ASP A 253 0.06 18.00 10.05
C ASP A 253 -0.65 17.33 11.22
N ARG A 254 -1.88 16.93 10.99
CA ARG A 254 -2.74 16.13 11.86
C ARG A 254 -3.68 15.29 11.02
N TRP A 255 -4.23 14.23 11.58
CA TRP A 255 -5.13 13.33 10.83
C TRP A 255 -6.58 13.48 11.24
N VAL A 256 -6.85 14.22 12.31
CA VAL A 256 -8.22 14.40 12.81
C VAL A 256 -8.50 15.85 13.20
N ALA A 257 -9.75 16.23 13.03
CA ALA A 257 -10.36 17.46 13.51
C ALA A 257 -11.77 17.14 14.05
N PRO A 258 -12.47 18.06 14.73
CA PRO A 258 -13.86 17.82 15.15
C PRO A 258 -14.75 17.40 13.99
N GLY A 259 -15.25 16.16 14.03
CA GLY A 259 -16.09 15.56 13.00
C GLY A 259 -15.37 15.24 11.67
N VAL A 260 -14.03 15.21 11.63
CA VAL A 260 -13.27 14.88 10.40
C VAL A 260 -12.11 13.95 10.73
N ALA A 261 -11.88 12.97 9.84
CA ALA A 261 -10.70 12.11 9.87
C ALA A 261 -10.11 11.93 8.47
N LEU A 262 -8.78 11.86 8.39
CA LEU A 262 -8.03 11.50 7.17
C LEU A 262 -7.57 10.05 7.29
N ILE A 263 -7.58 9.30 6.18
CA ILE A 263 -7.07 7.93 6.10
C ILE A 263 -6.29 7.68 4.80
N GLY A 264 -5.39 6.69 4.82
CA GLY A 264 -4.60 6.29 3.67
C GLY A 264 -3.73 7.42 3.12
N ASP A 265 -3.51 7.44 1.81
CA ASP A 265 -2.66 8.43 1.13
C ASP A 265 -3.10 9.88 1.34
N THR A 266 -4.33 10.11 1.79
CA THR A 266 -4.81 11.44 2.17
C THR A 266 -4.16 11.94 3.45
N ALA A 267 -3.88 11.05 4.40
CA ALA A 267 -3.22 11.36 5.66
C ALA A 267 -1.69 11.26 5.55
N HIS A 268 -1.21 10.23 4.86
CA HIS A 268 0.21 9.89 4.77
C HIS A 268 0.53 9.10 3.51
N THR A 269 1.63 9.43 2.86
CA THR A 269 2.20 8.59 1.80
C THR A 269 3.59 8.13 2.23
N VAL A 270 3.97 6.95 1.78
CA VAL A 270 5.31 6.39 1.99
C VAL A 270 5.98 6.15 0.64
N HIS A 271 7.30 6.08 0.64
CA HIS A 271 8.04 5.71 -0.56
C HIS A 271 7.62 4.29 -1.00
N PRO A 272 7.34 4.02 -2.28
CA PRO A 272 6.81 2.75 -2.77
C PRO A 272 7.81 1.58 -2.73
N LEU A 273 8.99 1.76 -2.14
CA LEU A 273 10.07 0.76 -2.04
C LEU A 273 9.63 -0.64 -1.64
N ALA A 274 8.56 -0.73 -0.87
CA ALA A 274 8.08 -2.02 -0.36
C ALA A 274 6.58 -2.26 -0.64
N GLY A 275 5.92 -1.45 -1.48
CA GLY A 275 4.48 -1.57 -1.71
C GLY A 275 3.61 -1.38 -0.47
N GLN A 276 4.13 -0.73 0.59
CA GLN A 276 3.49 -0.66 1.92
C GLN A 276 2.37 0.38 2.05
N GLY A 277 2.20 1.31 1.10
CA GLY A 277 1.21 2.38 1.21
C GLY A 277 -0.20 1.85 1.42
N LEU A 278 -0.62 0.86 0.65
CA LEU A 278 -1.95 0.26 0.80
C LEU A 278 -2.11 -0.49 2.14
N ASN A 279 -1.08 -1.18 2.63
CA ASN A 279 -1.11 -1.85 3.93
C ASN A 279 -1.31 -0.86 5.08
N LEU A 280 -0.66 0.31 5.02
CA LEU A 280 -0.88 1.38 6.00
C LEU A 280 -2.33 1.88 5.95
N GLY A 281 -2.87 2.12 4.75
CA GLY A 281 -4.28 2.53 4.59
C GLY A 281 -5.28 1.49 5.08
N LEU A 282 -5.01 0.18 4.86
CA LEU A 282 -5.84 -0.91 5.40
C LEU A 282 -5.73 -1.00 6.93
N GLY A 283 -4.56 -0.70 7.50
CA GLY A 283 -4.40 -0.55 8.94
C GLY A 283 -5.22 0.63 9.50
N ASP A 284 -5.30 1.75 8.76
CA ASP A 284 -6.18 2.87 9.14
C ASP A 284 -7.65 2.44 9.16
N VAL A 285 -8.09 1.64 8.18
CA VAL A 285 -9.44 1.07 8.12
C VAL A 285 -9.72 0.22 9.36
N ALA A 286 -8.83 -0.71 9.69
CA ALA A 286 -9.00 -1.58 10.84
C ALA A 286 -9.09 -0.79 12.14
N GLU A 287 -8.16 0.15 12.37
CA GLU A 287 -8.08 0.91 13.61
C GLU A 287 -9.22 1.93 13.75
N LEU A 288 -9.58 2.67 12.69
CA LEU A 288 -10.71 3.60 12.77
C LEU A 288 -12.02 2.84 13.02
N THR A 289 -12.22 1.68 12.37
CA THR A 289 -13.39 0.82 12.61
C THR A 289 -13.43 0.35 14.06
N ARG A 290 -12.30 -0.11 14.62
CA ARG A 290 -12.20 -0.53 16.03
C ARG A 290 -12.56 0.60 16.97
N VAL A 291 -11.93 1.78 16.83
CA VAL A 291 -12.15 2.96 17.69
C VAL A 291 -13.62 3.40 17.66
N LEU A 292 -14.24 3.41 16.47
CA LEU A 292 -15.65 3.79 16.37
C LEU A 292 -16.59 2.74 16.95
N SER A 293 -16.25 1.45 16.84
CA SER A 293 -17.07 0.33 17.36
C SER A 293 -17.01 0.23 18.88
N GLU A 294 -15.83 0.49 19.48
CA GLU A 294 -15.58 0.42 20.93
C GLU A 294 -15.92 1.73 21.67
N ARG A 295 -16.51 2.71 20.96
CA ARG A 295 -16.86 3.98 21.60
C ARG A 295 -17.94 3.82 22.66
N GLU A 296 -17.91 4.69 23.63
CA GLU A 296 -18.96 4.82 24.63
C GLU A 296 -20.31 5.15 23.95
N SER A 297 -21.40 4.53 24.38
CA SER A 297 -22.71 4.63 23.73
C SER A 297 -23.27 6.05 23.61
N TRP A 298 -22.87 6.92 24.50
CA TRP A 298 -23.25 8.35 24.53
C TRP A 298 -22.37 9.25 23.65
N ARG A 299 -21.26 8.73 23.14
CA ARG A 299 -20.28 9.51 22.39
C ARG A 299 -20.59 9.49 20.88
N ALA A 300 -20.65 10.67 20.26
CA ALA A 300 -20.87 10.80 18.83
C ALA A 300 -19.66 10.30 18.03
N VAL A 301 -19.89 9.78 16.81
CA VAL A 301 -18.83 9.29 15.92
C VAL A 301 -17.83 10.39 15.50
N GLY A 302 -18.28 11.64 15.44
CA GLY A 302 -17.45 12.81 15.15
C GLY A 302 -16.77 13.45 16.35
N ASP A 303 -16.85 12.83 17.55
CA ASP A 303 -16.20 13.38 18.75
C ASP A 303 -14.68 13.45 18.59
N HIS A 304 -14.10 14.62 18.76
CA HIS A 304 -12.67 14.84 18.53
C HIS A 304 -11.79 14.01 19.47
N ARG A 305 -12.18 13.81 20.73
CA ARG A 305 -11.41 13.00 21.69
C ARG A 305 -11.42 11.53 21.30
N LEU A 306 -12.51 11.04 20.71
CA LEU A 306 -12.61 9.70 20.14
C LEU A 306 -11.67 9.57 18.94
N LEU A 307 -11.74 10.48 17.98
CA LEU A 307 -10.90 10.45 16.78
C LEU A 307 -9.40 10.58 17.12
N ARG A 308 -9.04 11.30 18.16
CA ARG A 308 -7.66 11.33 18.67
C ARG A 308 -7.14 9.97 19.15
N ARG A 309 -8.01 9.01 19.51
CA ARG A 309 -7.58 7.63 19.83
C ARG A 309 -7.05 6.96 18.58
N TYR A 310 -7.77 7.08 17.46
CA TYR A 310 -7.34 6.59 16.13
C TYR A 310 -6.00 7.23 15.73
N GLU A 311 -5.91 8.55 15.73
CA GLU A 311 -4.69 9.24 15.31
C GLU A 311 -3.46 8.80 16.14
N ARG A 312 -3.58 8.71 17.46
CA ARG A 312 -2.48 8.27 18.33
C ARG A 312 -2.06 6.83 18.06
N ALA A 313 -3.00 5.93 17.84
CA ALA A 313 -2.71 4.53 17.56
C ALA A 313 -1.98 4.36 16.22
N ARG A 314 -2.32 5.21 15.23
CA ARG A 314 -1.75 5.11 13.88
C ARG A 314 -0.48 5.93 13.66
N ALA A 315 -0.28 7.00 14.41
CA ALA A 315 0.84 7.92 14.19
C ALA A 315 2.21 7.25 14.35
N VAL A 316 2.40 6.44 15.40
CA VAL A 316 3.69 5.80 15.69
C VAL A 316 4.05 4.74 14.64
N PRO A 317 3.18 3.76 14.33
CA PRO A 317 3.49 2.76 13.29
C PRO A 317 3.78 3.40 11.92
N THR A 318 2.99 4.40 11.53
CA THR A 318 3.17 5.07 10.25
C THR A 318 4.47 5.86 10.20
N LEU A 319 4.81 6.60 11.27
CA LEU A 319 6.05 7.35 11.34
C LEU A 319 7.27 6.42 11.31
N SER A 320 7.24 5.31 12.05
CA SER A 320 8.32 4.34 12.04
C SER A 320 8.53 3.71 10.66
N MET A 321 7.45 3.39 9.95
CA MET A 321 7.52 2.87 8.58
C MET A 321 8.08 3.93 7.61
N GLN A 322 7.59 5.17 7.67
CA GLN A 322 8.11 6.27 6.86
C GLN A 322 9.60 6.46 7.08
N THR A 323 10.02 6.58 8.34
CA THR A 323 11.43 6.77 8.69
C THR A 323 12.31 5.61 8.23
N ALA A 324 11.84 4.36 8.38
CA ALA A 324 12.58 3.19 7.94
C ALA A 324 12.74 3.14 6.41
N THR A 325 11.66 3.41 5.66
CA THR A 325 11.70 3.42 4.18
C THR A 325 12.55 4.57 3.65
N ASP A 326 12.49 5.75 4.27
CA ASP A 326 13.33 6.90 3.90
C ASP A 326 14.81 6.65 4.20
N ALA A 327 15.11 6.10 5.39
CA ALA A 327 16.49 5.74 5.77
C ALA A 327 17.09 4.71 4.79
N LEU A 328 16.31 3.69 4.42
CA LEU A 328 16.72 2.71 3.40
C LEU A 328 16.96 3.40 2.06
N PHE A 329 16.02 4.22 1.58
CA PHE A 329 16.17 4.93 0.32
C PHE A 329 17.44 5.80 0.32
N LEU A 330 17.66 6.62 1.36
CA LEU A 330 18.83 7.49 1.48
C LEU A 330 20.14 6.67 1.56
N ALA A 331 20.16 5.54 2.28
CA ALA A 331 21.30 4.66 2.34
C ALA A 331 21.67 4.08 0.96
N PHE A 332 20.68 3.74 0.15
CA PHE A 332 20.90 3.21 -1.20
C PHE A 332 21.14 4.31 -2.24
N ALA A 333 20.55 5.48 -2.12
CA ALA A 333 20.78 6.62 -3.00
C ALA A 333 22.13 7.33 -2.76
N SER A 334 22.79 7.05 -1.63
CA SER A 334 24.08 7.67 -1.29
C SER A 334 25.19 7.17 -2.21
N ARG A 335 25.89 8.09 -2.89
CA ARG A 335 27.07 7.78 -3.70
C ARG A 335 28.39 7.81 -2.92
N LEU A 336 28.35 8.02 -1.60
CA LEU A 336 29.54 8.04 -0.78
C LEU A 336 30.13 6.62 -0.65
N PRO A 337 31.41 6.37 -1.01
CA PRO A 337 31.99 5.03 -1.00
C PRO A 337 31.91 4.35 0.38
N LEU A 338 32.06 5.13 1.45
CA LEU A 338 31.96 4.65 2.83
C LEU A 338 30.55 4.12 3.15
N VAL A 339 29.50 4.80 2.69
CA VAL A 339 28.10 4.39 2.88
C VAL A 339 27.81 3.12 2.08
N GLY A 340 28.35 3.00 0.87
CA GLY A 340 28.25 1.78 0.06
C GLY A 340 28.86 0.56 0.76
N THR A 341 30.06 0.71 1.31
CA THR A 341 30.75 -0.36 2.05
C THR A 341 29.99 -0.74 3.31
N LEU A 342 29.59 0.23 4.13
CA LEU A 342 28.79 0.00 5.34
C LEU A 342 27.46 -0.68 5.05
N ARG A 343 26.79 -0.28 3.98
CA ARG A 343 25.53 -0.88 3.52
C ARG A 343 25.71 -2.35 3.14
N ASN A 344 26.71 -2.67 2.31
CA ASN A 344 26.95 -4.03 1.85
C ASN A 344 27.38 -4.95 3.00
N VAL A 345 28.24 -4.48 3.91
CA VAL A 345 28.61 -5.19 5.13
C VAL A 345 27.38 -5.36 6.03
N GLY A 346 26.57 -4.30 6.17
CA GLY A 346 25.34 -4.33 6.96
C GLY A 346 24.32 -5.34 6.41
N MET A 347 24.12 -5.41 5.08
CA MET A 347 23.25 -6.39 4.43
C MET A 347 23.74 -7.83 4.68
N GLN A 348 25.04 -8.11 4.50
CA GLN A 348 25.60 -9.42 4.74
C GLN A 348 25.52 -9.82 6.22
N TRP A 349 25.74 -8.87 7.11
CA TRP A 349 25.63 -9.10 8.54
C TRP A 349 24.19 -9.36 8.98
N PHE A 350 23.24 -8.55 8.47
CA PHE A 350 21.80 -8.74 8.70
C PHE A 350 21.31 -10.09 8.17
N ASP A 351 21.76 -10.52 6.99
CA ASP A 351 21.39 -11.83 6.43
C ASP A 351 21.87 -12.99 7.30
N ARG A 352 23.04 -12.85 7.96
CA ARG A 352 23.60 -13.83 8.89
C ARG A 352 22.96 -13.82 10.28
N MET A 353 22.28 -12.74 10.66
CA MET A 353 21.63 -12.63 11.98
C MET A 353 20.18 -13.15 11.93
N GLY A 354 20.04 -14.47 11.92
CA GLY A 354 18.74 -15.15 11.82
C GLY A 354 17.67 -14.64 12.80
N SER A 355 18.04 -14.35 14.06
CA SER A 355 17.10 -13.85 15.09
C SER A 355 16.60 -12.42 14.80
N VAL A 356 17.49 -11.51 14.34
CA VAL A 356 17.12 -10.13 13.98
C VAL A 356 16.28 -10.12 12.71
N LYS A 357 16.64 -10.93 11.73
CA LYS A 357 15.89 -11.13 10.50
C LYS A 357 14.47 -11.67 10.79
N GLN A 358 14.33 -12.69 11.65
CA GLN A 358 13.06 -13.21 12.10
C GLN A 358 12.23 -12.18 12.86
N TRP A 359 12.85 -11.38 13.72
CA TRP A 359 12.19 -10.29 14.42
C TRP A 359 11.68 -9.23 13.43
N ALA A 360 12.49 -8.80 12.45
CA ALA A 360 12.08 -7.84 11.42
C ALA A 360 10.93 -8.38 10.55
N MET A 361 10.99 -9.66 10.17
CA MET A 361 9.91 -10.34 9.46
C MET A 361 8.63 -10.41 10.29
N ALA A 362 8.74 -10.77 11.59
CA ALA A 362 7.60 -10.79 12.49
C ALA A 362 6.99 -9.40 12.68
N GLN A 363 7.80 -8.36 12.74
CA GLN A 363 7.32 -6.98 12.80
C GLN A 363 6.60 -6.55 11.52
N ALA A 364 7.13 -6.87 10.33
CA ALA A 364 6.47 -6.61 9.04
C ALA A 364 5.13 -7.36 8.91
N ARG A 365 5.02 -8.55 9.49
CA ARG A 365 3.77 -9.33 9.55
C ARG A 365 2.78 -8.75 10.56
N ARG A 366 3.29 -8.25 11.70
CA ARG A 366 2.50 -7.74 12.83
C ARG A 366 1.99 -6.33 12.64
N THR A 367 2.25 -5.66 11.52
CA THR A 367 1.72 -4.32 11.33
C THR A 367 0.19 -4.37 11.56
N GLU A 368 -0.14 -4.42 12.86
CA GLU A 368 -1.43 -4.24 13.49
C GLU A 368 -2.49 -5.34 13.37
N ALA A 369 -2.24 -6.47 13.98
CA ALA A 369 -3.29 -7.27 14.55
C ALA A 369 -2.87 -7.64 15.99
N ASN A 370 -3.13 -6.77 16.94
CA ASN A 370 -3.25 -7.18 18.33
C ASN A 370 -4.71 -6.99 18.76
N PRO A 371 -5.57 -7.99 18.59
CA PRO A 371 -6.73 -8.09 19.43
C PRO A 371 -6.20 -8.48 20.82
N ALA A 372 -6.54 -7.72 21.84
CA ALA A 372 -6.29 -8.02 23.23
C ALA A 372 -6.50 -9.51 23.48
N SER A 373 -5.48 -10.19 24.02
CA SER A 373 -5.66 -11.48 24.65
C SER A 373 -6.73 -11.31 25.74
N PRO A 374 -7.75 -12.15 25.80
CA PRO A 374 -8.65 -12.14 26.95
C PRO A 374 -7.83 -12.61 28.17
N ILE A 375 -7.87 -11.82 29.22
CA ILE A 375 -7.57 -12.28 30.58
C ILE A 375 -8.74 -13.11 31.08
#